data_982107f32a568593b56e932ed029de52
#
_entry.id   982107f32a568593b56e932ed029de52
#
_cell.length_a   1.000
_cell.length_b   1.000
_cell.length_c   1.000
_cell.angle_alpha   90.00
_cell.angle_beta   90.00
_cell.angle_gamma   90.00
#
_symmetry.space_group_name_H-M   'P 1'
#
loop_
_entity.id
_entity.type
_entity.pdbx_description
1 polymer ?
#
loop_
_entity_poly.entity_id
_entity_poly.type
_entity_poly.pdbx_seq_one_letter_code
_entity_poly.pdbx_strand_id
1 'polypeptide(L)'
;MQRIPMYPIFWISIIALAAIFTSCEKVIEVDLNNSAPRVVIEAALMPGTNLFTVQVTQTGDYFTATDPTPINNASVVLQEENGVSTIIPFEAKGHYSKTITAQEGKSYTLTVTIGDKIYEAKSYLPPVVPLDALTLEEAPFQSLGSKDTTYNVYINFTDPAVVINNYRLLITVNDTLTPMSEELIVFNDKNVDGNNVNANASFNTFERGDHISIEMQSIDAKVYDFYFTLSNILLDNGGFSAAPANPNTNFTGGALGCFVAYSSSSAEIVVP
;
A
#
# COMPACT_ATOMS: atom_id res chain seq x y z
N MET A 1 22.68 50.52 61.83
CA MET A 1 22.47 49.55 60.73
C MET A 1 21.22 48.72 60.99
N GLN A 2 20.10 49.08 60.38
CA GLN A 2 18.84 48.32 60.52
C GLN A 2 18.88 47.14 59.56
N ARG A 3 18.80 45.92 60.05
CA ARG A 3 18.67 44.70 59.26
C ARG A 3 17.22 44.61 58.75
N ILE A 4 17.04 44.76 57.46
CA ILE A 4 15.76 44.47 56.78
C ILE A 4 15.48 42.98 56.88
N PRO A 5 14.32 42.53 57.42
CA PRO A 5 13.99 41.12 57.54
C PRO A 5 13.82 40.57 56.12
N MET A 6 14.63 39.55 55.78
CA MET A 6 14.71 38.90 54.46
C MET A 6 13.51 37.98 54.13
N TYR A 7 12.60 37.74 55.11
CA TYR A 7 11.46 36.85 54.98
C TYR A 7 10.36 37.29 53.99
N PRO A 8 9.97 38.55 53.86
CA PRO A 8 8.92 38.93 52.93
C PRO A 8 9.33 38.77 51.47
N ILE A 9 10.60 38.99 51.13
CA ILE A 9 11.12 38.88 49.77
C ILE A 9 11.12 37.43 49.32
N PHE A 10 11.45 36.48 50.19
CA PHE A 10 11.43 35.07 49.92
C PHE A 10 10.02 34.55 49.60
N TRP A 11 9.02 34.94 50.34
CA TRP A 11 7.63 34.58 50.10
C TRP A 11 7.05 35.20 48.82
N ILE A 12 7.42 36.43 48.49
CA ILE A 12 7.04 37.11 47.24
C ILE A 12 7.65 36.37 46.03
N SER A 13 8.88 35.88 46.12
CA SER A 13 9.51 35.10 45.06
C SER A 13 8.85 33.76 44.81
N ILE A 14 8.38 33.08 45.88
CA ILE A 14 7.64 31.78 45.75
C ILE A 14 6.29 31.99 45.09
N ILE A 15 5.57 33.09 45.46
CA ILE A 15 4.27 33.41 44.86
C ILE A 15 4.41 33.80 43.38
N ALA A 16 5.45 34.54 43.04
CA ALA A 16 5.75 34.91 41.65
C ALA A 16 6.13 33.69 40.79
N LEU A 17 6.87 32.73 41.35
CA LEU A 17 7.22 31.48 40.68
C LEU A 17 6.01 30.56 40.46
N ALA A 18 5.08 30.51 41.43
CA ALA A 18 3.84 29.75 41.34
C ALA A 18 2.86 30.30 40.27
N ALA A 19 2.89 31.62 40.02
CA ALA A 19 2.04 32.26 39.01
C ALA A 19 2.48 31.94 37.54
N ILE A 20 3.69 31.45 37.33
CA ILE A 20 4.21 31.09 35.99
C ILE A 20 3.67 29.73 35.51
N PHE A 21 3.15 28.89 36.44
CA PHE A 21 2.62 27.57 36.12
C PHE A 21 1.13 27.53 35.77
N THR A 22 0.44 28.67 35.74
CA THR A 22 -0.93 28.72 35.20
C THR A 22 -0.89 28.81 33.68
N SER A 23 -0.42 27.73 33.03
CA SER A 23 -0.64 27.52 31.61
C SER A 23 -2.12 27.16 31.42
N CYS A 24 -2.92 28.07 30.88
CA CYS A 24 -4.22 27.71 30.34
C CYS A 24 -4.02 26.80 29.14
N GLU A 25 -4.16 25.50 29.30
CA GLU A 25 -4.41 24.61 28.17
C GLU A 25 -5.78 24.98 27.60
N LYS A 26 -5.78 25.68 26.48
CA LYS A 26 -6.96 25.81 25.65
C LYS A 26 -7.15 24.48 24.97
N VAL A 27 -8.07 23.65 25.47
CA VAL A 27 -8.53 22.48 24.71
C VAL A 27 -9.11 23.03 23.41
N ILE A 28 -8.40 22.86 22.33
CA ILE A 28 -8.91 23.12 21.00
C ILE A 28 -9.83 21.92 20.71
N GLU A 29 -11.13 22.10 20.88
CA GLU A 29 -12.10 21.19 20.27
C GLU A 29 -11.99 21.42 18.76
N VAL A 30 -11.16 20.63 18.11
CA VAL A 30 -11.15 20.53 16.66
C VAL A 30 -12.46 19.81 16.33
N ASP A 31 -13.38 20.52 15.71
CA ASP A 31 -14.55 19.90 15.09
C ASP A 31 -14.04 19.05 13.94
N LEU A 32 -13.74 17.80 14.26
CA LEU A 32 -13.31 16.80 13.30
C LEU A 32 -14.55 16.45 12.48
N ASN A 33 -14.82 17.26 11.45
CA ASN A 33 -15.87 17.02 10.48
C ASN A 33 -15.81 15.56 10.05
N ASN A 34 -16.80 14.78 10.46
CA ASN A 34 -16.99 13.42 9.97
C ASN A 34 -17.09 13.50 8.44
N SER A 35 -16.06 13.13 7.75
CA SER A 35 -16.11 13.06 6.30
C SER A 35 -17.16 12.03 5.91
N ALA A 36 -18.05 12.38 4.98
CA ALA A 36 -19.08 11.46 4.53
C ALA A 36 -18.45 10.11 4.11
N PRO A 37 -19.06 8.97 4.52
CA PRO A 37 -18.56 7.66 4.15
C PRO A 37 -18.35 7.54 2.65
N ARG A 38 -17.22 7.00 2.22
CA ARG A 38 -16.83 6.84 0.81
C ARG A 38 -16.85 5.37 0.43
N VAL A 39 -17.22 5.10 -0.83
CA VAL A 39 -17.14 3.75 -1.39
C VAL A 39 -15.67 3.37 -1.59
N VAL A 40 -15.31 2.16 -1.21
CA VAL A 40 -14.00 1.53 -1.45
C VAL A 40 -14.21 0.33 -2.35
N ILE A 41 -13.47 0.25 -3.44
CA ILE A 41 -13.54 -0.85 -4.40
C ILE A 41 -12.14 -1.42 -4.59
N GLU A 42 -11.98 -2.71 -4.32
CA GLU A 42 -10.74 -3.45 -4.46
C GLU A 42 -10.96 -4.63 -5.39
N ALA A 43 -10.12 -4.77 -6.40
CA ALA A 43 -10.20 -5.88 -7.33
C ALA A 43 -8.83 -6.22 -7.92
N ALA A 44 -8.57 -7.52 -8.15
CA ALA A 44 -7.33 -8.00 -8.73
C ALA A 44 -7.62 -9.00 -9.86
N LEU A 45 -7.04 -8.77 -11.05
CA LEU A 45 -7.19 -9.60 -12.22
C LEU A 45 -5.83 -10.13 -12.69
N MET A 46 -5.72 -11.45 -12.81
CA MET A 46 -4.52 -12.15 -13.29
C MET A 46 -4.77 -12.79 -14.65
N PRO A 47 -3.73 -13.03 -15.46
CA PRO A 47 -3.84 -13.74 -16.74
C PRO A 47 -4.20 -15.21 -16.52
N GLY A 48 -4.80 -15.83 -17.53
CA GLY A 48 -5.30 -17.21 -17.46
C GLY A 48 -6.70 -17.28 -16.88
N THR A 49 -7.12 -18.50 -16.51
CA THR A 49 -8.47 -18.76 -15.98
C THR A 49 -8.40 -18.77 -14.45
N ASN A 50 -8.84 -17.70 -13.83
CA ASN A 50 -8.77 -17.49 -12.39
C ASN A 50 -10.09 -16.99 -11.80
N LEU A 51 -10.25 -17.16 -10.48
CA LEU A 51 -11.32 -16.53 -9.74
C LEU A 51 -11.03 -15.03 -9.63
N PHE A 52 -11.79 -14.23 -10.36
CA PHE A 52 -11.77 -12.77 -10.24
C PHE A 52 -12.70 -12.35 -9.10
N THR A 53 -12.16 -11.60 -8.14
CA THR A 53 -12.91 -11.12 -6.97
C THR A 53 -12.89 -9.61 -6.91
N VAL A 54 -14.06 -9.03 -6.62
CA VAL A 54 -14.24 -7.60 -6.36
C VAL A 54 -14.82 -7.45 -4.97
N GLN A 55 -14.17 -6.67 -4.12
CA GLN A 55 -14.70 -6.28 -2.83
C GLN A 55 -15.23 -4.86 -2.90
N VAL A 56 -16.47 -4.65 -2.45
CA VAL A 56 -17.13 -3.35 -2.42
C VAL A 56 -17.58 -3.07 -1.00
N THR A 57 -16.99 -2.03 -0.41
CA THR A 57 -17.27 -1.61 0.97
C THR A 57 -17.47 -0.11 1.06
N GLN A 58 -17.79 0.36 2.24
CA GLN A 58 -17.86 1.77 2.60
C GLN A 58 -16.95 2.03 3.80
N THR A 59 -16.21 3.15 3.78
CA THR A 59 -15.35 3.53 4.91
C THR A 59 -16.18 3.66 6.18
N GLY A 60 -15.63 3.15 7.28
CA GLY A 60 -16.18 3.34 8.63
C GLY A 60 -15.99 4.77 9.12
N ASP A 61 -16.53 5.03 10.31
CA ASP A 61 -16.27 6.26 11.06
C ASP A 61 -14.83 6.20 11.61
N TYR A 62 -14.09 7.28 11.45
CA TYR A 62 -12.71 7.39 11.96
C TYR A 62 -12.59 7.20 13.47
N PHE A 63 -13.62 7.61 14.24
CA PHE A 63 -13.61 7.58 15.71
C PHE A 63 -14.11 6.27 16.32
N THR A 64 -14.87 5.52 15.56
CA THR A 64 -15.33 4.20 15.96
C THR A 64 -14.57 3.18 15.12
N ALA A 65 -13.58 2.51 15.68
CA ALA A 65 -12.83 1.44 14.98
C ALA A 65 -13.78 0.31 14.55
N THR A 66 -14.62 0.60 13.56
CA THR A 66 -15.58 -0.35 12.97
C THR A 66 -15.02 -0.87 11.67
N ASP A 67 -15.22 -2.16 11.45
CA ASP A 67 -14.91 -2.77 10.16
C ASP A 67 -15.64 -2.03 9.02
N PRO A 68 -15.03 -1.95 7.81
CA PRO A 68 -15.68 -1.36 6.65
C PRO A 68 -17.04 -2.01 6.39
N THR A 69 -18.07 -1.19 6.16
CA THR A 69 -19.43 -1.71 5.92
C THR A 69 -19.53 -2.31 4.52
N PRO A 70 -19.91 -3.59 4.36
CA PRO A 70 -20.03 -4.23 3.06
C PRO A 70 -21.22 -3.69 2.26
N ILE A 71 -21.05 -3.51 0.95
CA ILE A 71 -22.09 -3.12 0.01
C ILE A 71 -22.51 -4.35 -0.81
N ASN A 72 -23.72 -4.84 -0.58
CA ASN A 72 -24.20 -6.11 -1.12
C ASN A 72 -25.12 -5.97 -2.34
N ASN A 73 -25.46 -4.75 -2.72
CA ASN A 73 -26.44 -4.44 -3.77
C ASN A 73 -25.82 -3.68 -4.97
N ALA A 74 -24.51 -3.80 -5.17
CA ALA A 74 -23.87 -3.24 -6.35
C ALA A 74 -24.09 -4.12 -7.58
N SER A 75 -24.17 -3.49 -8.75
CA SER A 75 -24.02 -4.18 -10.04
C SER A 75 -22.56 -4.08 -10.46
N VAL A 76 -21.89 -5.22 -10.62
CA VAL A 76 -20.46 -5.31 -10.95
C VAL A 76 -20.29 -5.92 -12.33
N VAL A 77 -19.61 -5.21 -13.23
CA VAL A 77 -19.38 -5.63 -14.62
C VAL A 77 -17.92 -5.47 -14.97
N LEU A 78 -17.30 -6.53 -15.49
CA LEU A 78 -15.98 -6.50 -16.09
C LEU A 78 -16.09 -6.56 -17.61
N GLN A 79 -15.38 -5.68 -18.31
CA GLN A 79 -15.32 -5.65 -19.77
C GLN A 79 -13.88 -5.69 -20.25
N GLU A 80 -13.56 -6.64 -21.11
CA GLU A 80 -12.31 -6.65 -21.88
C GLU A 80 -12.41 -5.61 -23.02
N GLU A 81 -11.31 -4.93 -23.35
CA GLU A 81 -11.24 -3.98 -24.45
C GLU A 81 -11.66 -4.65 -25.78
N ASN A 82 -12.69 -4.09 -26.43
CA ASN A 82 -13.34 -4.66 -27.61
C ASN A 82 -13.99 -6.04 -27.41
N GLY A 83 -14.13 -6.47 -26.16
CA GLY A 83 -14.70 -7.76 -25.77
C GLY A 83 -16.12 -7.66 -25.22
N VAL A 84 -16.60 -8.80 -24.73
CA VAL A 84 -17.93 -8.93 -24.12
C VAL A 84 -17.90 -8.49 -22.67
N SER A 85 -18.92 -7.75 -22.25
CA SER A 85 -19.13 -7.44 -20.82
C SER A 85 -19.57 -8.68 -20.05
N THR A 86 -18.94 -8.90 -18.91
CA THR A 86 -19.23 -10.02 -18.01
C THR A 86 -19.74 -9.50 -16.67
N ILE A 87 -20.92 -9.96 -16.25
CA ILE A 87 -21.46 -9.65 -14.93
C ILE A 87 -20.75 -10.51 -13.91
N ILE A 88 -20.30 -9.87 -12.83
CA ILE A 88 -19.67 -10.51 -11.67
C ILE A 88 -20.73 -10.62 -10.55
N PRO A 89 -21.24 -11.84 -10.25
CA PRO A 89 -22.31 -12.02 -9.30
C PRO A 89 -21.87 -11.72 -7.86
N PHE A 90 -22.83 -11.28 -7.05
CA PHE A 90 -22.66 -11.13 -5.61
C PHE A 90 -22.54 -12.50 -4.94
N GLU A 91 -21.66 -12.62 -3.96
CA GLU A 91 -21.53 -13.81 -3.11
C GLU A 91 -21.95 -13.53 -1.67
N ALA A 92 -21.18 -12.76 -0.93
CA ALA A 92 -21.44 -12.42 0.47
C ALA A 92 -20.60 -11.23 0.92
N LYS A 93 -21.07 -10.46 1.90
CA LYS A 93 -20.31 -9.44 2.64
C LYS A 93 -19.53 -8.48 1.74
N GLY A 94 -20.16 -7.97 0.67
CA GLY A 94 -19.54 -7.05 -0.27
C GLY A 94 -18.60 -7.71 -1.29
N HIS A 95 -18.46 -9.03 -1.29
CA HIS A 95 -17.69 -9.77 -2.28
C HIS A 95 -18.55 -10.15 -3.47
N TYR A 96 -17.98 -9.93 -4.65
CA TYR A 96 -18.52 -10.34 -5.96
C TYR A 96 -17.44 -11.14 -6.64
N SER A 97 -17.74 -12.31 -7.15
CA SER A 97 -16.72 -13.13 -7.79
C SER A 97 -17.24 -13.96 -8.98
N LYS A 98 -16.34 -14.26 -9.88
CA LYS A 98 -16.56 -15.13 -11.02
C LYS A 98 -15.24 -15.63 -11.59
N THR A 99 -15.22 -16.87 -12.06
CA THR A 99 -14.09 -17.36 -12.85
C THR A 99 -14.05 -16.65 -14.19
N ILE A 100 -12.94 -15.96 -14.47
CA ILE A 100 -12.69 -15.20 -15.69
C ILE A 100 -11.44 -15.74 -16.36
N THR A 101 -11.44 -15.77 -17.68
CA THR A 101 -10.22 -16.00 -18.48
C THR A 101 -9.73 -14.65 -18.99
N ALA A 102 -8.57 -14.18 -18.47
CA ALA A 102 -7.97 -12.93 -18.86
C ALA A 102 -6.69 -13.17 -19.67
N GLN A 103 -6.36 -12.23 -20.56
CA GLN A 103 -5.21 -12.28 -21.45
C GLN A 103 -4.29 -11.11 -21.23
N GLU A 104 -2.99 -11.37 -21.19
CA GLU A 104 -1.97 -10.33 -21.21
C GLU A 104 -2.06 -9.46 -22.49
N GLY A 105 -1.58 -8.23 -22.40
CA GLY A 105 -1.64 -7.27 -23.49
C GLY A 105 -3.00 -6.66 -23.72
N LYS A 106 -3.97 -6.90 -22.86
CA LYS A 106 -5.34 -6.37 -22.94
C LYS A 106 -5.64 -5.37 -21.83
N SER A 107 -6.53 -4.44 -22.12
CA SER A 107 -7.11 -3.57 -21.09
C SER A 107 -8.46 -4.10 -20.65
N TYR A 108 -8.74 -3.93 -19.36
CA TYR A 108 -9.99 -4.31 -18.73
C TYR A 108 -10.61 -3.11 -18.04
N THR A 109 -11.91 -2.95 -18.18
CA THR A 109 -12.67 -1.92 -17.49
C THR A 109 -13.61 -2.59 -16.49
N LEU A 110 -13.48 -2.18 -15.23
CA LEU A 110 -14.38 -2.58 -14.16
C LEU A 110 -15.36 -1.46 -13.89
N THR A 111 -16.65 -1.75 -14.01
CA THR A 111 -17.74 -0.83 -13.72
C THR A 111 -18.54 -1.34 -12.52
N VAL A 112 -18.66 -0.52 -11.49
CA VAL A 112 -19.44 -0.81 -10.28
C VAL A 112 -20.54 0.25 -10.18
N THR A 113 -21.81 -0.18 -10.17
CA THR A 113 -22.97 0.71 -10.06
C THR A 113 -23.67 0.47 -8.72
N ILE A 114 -23.88 1.54 -7.95
CA ILE A 114 -24.56 1.51 -6.64
C ILE A 114 -25.65 2.59 -6.65
N GLY A 115 -26.92 2.18 -6.73
CA GLY A 115 -28.02 3.11 -6.98
C GLY A 115 -27.79 3.86 -8.28
N ASP A 116 -27.76 5.19 -8.25
CA ASP A 116 -27.55 6.06 -9.43
C ASP A 116 -26.08 6.42 -9.67
N LYS A 117 -25.14 5.93 -8.81
CA LYS A 117 -23.72 6.26 -8.92
C LYS A 117 -22.97 5.17 -9.67
N ILE A 118 -22.10 5.59 -10.58
CA ILE A 118 -21.24 4.73 -11.37
C ILE A 118 -19.79 5.03 -11.02
N TYR A 119 -19.05 3.96 -10.75
CA TYR A 119 -17.60 3.97 -10.49
C TYR A 119 -16.93 3.11 -11.55
N GLU A 120 -15.95 3.67 -12.24
CA GLU A 120 -15.29 2.99 -13.34
C GLU A 120 -13.78 3.07 -13.18
N ALA A 121 -13.09 1.93 -13.37
CA ALA A 121 -11.65 1.87 -13.43
C ALA A 121 -11.20 1.09 -14.66
N LYS A 122 -10.16 1.57 -15.33
CA LYS A 122 -9.49 0.86 -16.42
C LYS A 122 -8.09 0.48 -15.98
N SER A 123 -7.73 -0.80 -16.15
CA SER A 123 -6.37 -1.32 -15.91
C SER A 123 -5.91 -2.15 -17.11
N TYR A 124 -4.65 -1.96 -17.49
CA TYR A 124 -3.98 -2.76 -18.52
C TYR A 124 -3.32 -3.95 -17.85
N LEU A 125 -3.48 -5.15 -18.40
CA LEU A 125 -2.84 -6.38 -17.94
C LEU A 125 -1.52 -6.55 -18.71
N PRO A 126 -0.36 -6.16 -18.15
CA PRO A 126 0.90 -6.23 -18.86
C PRO A 126 1.33 -7.68 -19.12
N PRO A 127 2.15 -7.93 -20.16
CA PRO A 127 2.87 -9.18 -20.28
C PRO A 127 3.75 -9.46 -19.05
N VAL A 128 3.92 -10.74 -18.72
CA VAL A 128 4.82 -11.12 -17.64
C VAL A 128 6.27 -10.80 -17.98
N VAL A 129 6.97 -10.20 -17.03
CA VAL A 129 8.43 -10.07 -17.05
C VAL A 129 9.00 -11.16 -16.14
N PRO A 130 9.80 -12.10 -16.66
CA PRO A 130 10.36 -13.17 -15.85
C PRO A 130 11.32 -12.63 -14.78
N LEU A 131 11.19 -13.12 -13.56
CA LEU A 131 12.19 -12.97 -12.51
C LEU A 131 13.20 -14.11 -12.65
N ASP A 132 14.41 -13.79 -13.12
CA ASP A 132 15.39 -14.80 -13.52
C ASP A 132 16.01 -15.53 -12.33
N ALA A 133 16.35 -14.77 -11.27
CA ALA A 133 16.96 -15.33 -10.07
C ALA A 133 16.86 -14.39 -8.86
N LEU A 134 17.03 -14.95 -7.66
CA LEU A 134 17.37 -14.23 -6.44
C LEU A 134 18.84 -14.48 -6.12
N THR A 135 19.53 -13.45 -5.63
CA THR A 135 20.90 -13.55 -5.12
C THR A 135 20.99 -12.95 -3.72
N LEU A 136 21.97 -13.39 -2.94
CA LEU A 136 22.20 -12.97 -1.57
C LEU A 136 23.55 -12.29 -1.46
N GLU A 137 23.59 -11.19 -0.71
CA GLU A 137 24.82 -10.53 -0.28
C GLU A 137 24.78 -10.33 1.24
N GLU A 138 25.93 -10.51 1.91
CA GLU A 138 26.03 -10.20 3.32
C GLU A 138 25.69 -8.72 3.56
N ALA A 139 24.83 -8.43 4.53
CA ALA A 139 24.48 -7.06 4.86
C ALA A 139 25.71 -6.32 5.42
N PRO A 140 26.02 -5.11 4.89
CA PRO A 140 27.24 -4.37 5.27
C PRO A 140 27.22 -3.91 6.73
N PHE A 141 26.05 -3.76 7.32
CA PHE A 141 25.86 -3.33 8.70
C PHE A 141 25.10 -4.41 9.46
N GLN A 142 25.81 -5.19 10.24
CA GLN A 142 25.21 -6.09 11.22
C GLN A 142 24.60 -5.26 12.35
N SER A 143 23.41 -5.61 12.83
CA SER A 143 22.84 -4.98 14.02
C SER A 143 23.81 -5.06 15.19
N LEU A 144 24.07 -3.92 15.85
CA LEU A 144 24.93 -3.87 17.05
C LEU A 144 24.39 -4.86 18.09
N GLY A 145 25.09 -5.97 18.28
CA GLY A 145 24.72 -7.05 19.22
C GLY A 145 24.16 -8.31 18.56
N SER A 146 23.91 -8.34 17.25
CA SER A 146 23.66 -9.58 16.52
C SER A 146 24.96 -10.41 16.46
N LYS A 147 24.86 -11.70 16.78
CA LYS A 147 25.97 -12.64 16.62
C LYS A 147 25.95 -13.34 15.27
N ASP A 148 24.84 -13.20 14.54
CA ASP A 148 24.61 -13.91 13.30
C ASP A 148 24.67 -12.95 12.11
N THR A 149 25.27 -13.41 11.03
CA THR A 149 25.32 -12.69 9.75
C THR A 149 23.93 -12.61 9.16
N THR A 150 23.52 -11.40 8.75
CA THR A 150 22.29 -11.16 8.01
C THR A 150 22.58 -10.89 6.54
N TYR A 151 21.58 -11.08 5.68
CA TYR A 151 21.72 -11.01 4.24
C TYR A 151 20.70 -10.07 3.62
N ASN A 152 21.14 -9.36 2.58
CA ASN A 152 20.25 -8.68 1.64
C ASN A 152 19.90 -9.63 0.50
N VAL A 153 18.66 -9.54 0.01
CA VAL A 153 18.18 -10.28 -1.17
C VAL A 153 18.07 -9.34 -2.36
N TYR A 154 18.61 -9.77 -3.50
CA TYR A 154 18.56 -9.03 -4.76
C TYR A 154 17.73 -9.80 -5.77
N ILE A 155 16.85 -9.09 -6.47
CA ILE A 155 16.17 -9.59 -7.67
C ILE A 155 17.06 -9.41 -8.89
N ASN A 156 17.06 -10.41 -9.78
CA ASN A 156 17.74 -10.36 -11.07
C ASN A 156 16.72 -10.63 -12.16
N PHE A 157 16.60 -9.72 -13.12
CA PHE A 157 15.72 -9.86 -14.28
C PHE A 157 16.19 -8.98 -15.44
N THR A 158 15.71 -9.28 -16.66
CA THR A 158 15.94 -8.44 -17.83
C THR A 158 14.69 -7.62 -18.12
N ASP A 159 14.82 -6.31 -18.06
CA ASP A 159 13.72 -5.40 -18.37
C ASP A 159 13.47 -5.33 -19.89
N PRO A 160 12.20 -5.39 -20.36
CA PRO A 160 11.88 -5.24 -21.78
C PRO A 160 12.10 -3.82 -22.28
N ALA A 161 12.92 -3.65 -23.33
CA ALA A 161 13.21 -2.34 -23.90
C ALA A 161 11.99 -1.65 -24.54
N VAL A 162 12.01 -0.30 -24.59
CA VAL A 162 11.08 0.58 -25.32
C VAL A 162 9.70 0.76 -24.68
N VAL A 163 9.32 -0.05 -23.70
CA VAL A 163 8.04 0.05 -23.01
C VAL A 163 8.31 0.47 -21.57
N ILE A 164 7.64 1.52 -21.07
CA ILE A 164 7.74 1.86 -19.65
C ILE A 164 7.05 0.78 -18.84
N ASN A 165 7.84 0.05 -18.08
CA ASN A 165 7.40 -1.02 -17.21
C ASN A 165 7.32 -0.54 -15.75
N ASN A 166 6.36 -1.07 -15.03
CA ASN A 166 6.21 -0.77 -13.60
C ASN A 166 6.06 -2.09 -12.85
N TYR A 167 6.68 -2.17 -11.70
CA TYR A 167 6.80 -3.40 -10.92
C TYR A 167 6.39 -3.18 -9.48
N ARG A 168 5.82 -4.22 -8.89
CA ARG A 168 5.57 -4.34 -7.46
C ARG A 168 6.14 -5.67 -6.96
N LEU A 169 6.80 -5.64 -5.81
CA LEU A 169 7.28 -6.87 -5.16
C LEU A 169 6.37 -7.25 -3.99
N LEU A 170 6.11 -8.54 -3.87
CA LEU A 170 5.53 -9.18 -2.70
C LEU A 170 6.57 -10.14 -2.15
N ILE A 171 6.86 -10.01 -0.86
CA ILE A 171 7.89 -10.80 -0.19
C ILE A 171 7.22 -11.70 0.83
N THR A 172 7.51 -12.99 0.74
CA THR A 172 7.06 -14.01 1.68
C THR A 172 8.29 -14.59 2.37
N VAL A 173 8.28 -14.60 3.69
CA VAL A 173 9.36 -15.15 4.52
C VAL A 173 8.79 -16.29 5.36
N ASN A 174 9.35 -17.48 5.24
CA ASN A 174 8.92 -18.66 5.97
C ASN A 174 7.39 -18.88 5.86
N ASP A 175 6.88 -18.85 4.62
CA ASP A 175 5.46 -18.99 4.26
C ASP A 175 4.53 -17.85 4.78
N THR A 176 5.10 -16.77 5.31
CA THR A 176 4.34 -15.62 5.79
C THR A 176 4.57 -14.42 4.87
N LEU A 177 3.50 -13.92 4.25
CA LEU A 177 3.55 -12.71 3.42
C LEU A 177 3.84 -11.49 4.30
N THR A 178 4.86 -10.72 3.94
CA THR A 178 5.17 -9.45 4.61
C THR A 178 4.02 -8.45 4.38
N PRO A 179 3.44 -7.88 5.45
CA PRO A 179 2.35 -6.92 5.31
C PRO A 179 2.80 -5.65 4.57
N MET A 180 1.93 -5.08 3.74
CA MET A 180 2.21 -3.79 3.05
C MET A 180 2.51 -2.64 4.03
N SER A 181 1.97 -2.69 5.25
CA SER A 181 2.27 -1.71 6.30
C SER A 181 3.72 -1.77 6.79
N GLU A 182 4.40 -2.91 6.60
CA GLU A 182 5.80 -3.10 6.95
C GLU A 182 6.71 -2.87 5.75
N GLU A 183 6.29 -3.34 4.56
CA GLU A 183 7.09 -3.22 3.36
C GLU A 183 6.21 -3.19 2.09
N LEU A 184 6.24 -2.07 1.39
CA LEU A 184 5.58 -1.89 0.10
C LEU A 184 6.60 -1.38 -0.92
N ILE A 185 7.05 -2.27 -1.80
CA ILE A 185 8.07 -1.95 -2.80
C ILE A 185 7.43 -1.86 -4.18
N VAL A 186 7.52 -0.68 -4.77
CA VAL A 186 7.15 -0.42 -6.16
C VAL A 186 8.21 0.42 -6.85
N PHE A 187 8.51 0.10 -8.09
CA PHE A 187 9.49 0.82 -8.91
C PHE A 187 9.12 0.78 -10.39
N ASN A 188 9.80 1.59 -11.19
CA ASN A 188 9.66 1.60 -12.64
C ASN A 188 11.04 1.57 -13.30
N ASP A 189 11.05 1.31 -14.60
CA ASP A 189 12.24 1.13 -15.41
C ASP A 189 12.89 2.40 -15.97
N LYS A 190 12.40 3.60 -15.65
CA LYS A 190 12.86 4.87 -16.24
C LYS A 190 14.37 5.03 -16.38
N ASN A 191 15.15 4.38 -15.51
CA ASN A 191 16.59 4.46 -15.49
C ASN A 191 17.29 3.17 -15.94
N VAL A 192 16.53 2.12 -16.25
CA VAL A 192 17.05 0.77 -16.53
C VAL A 192 16.40 0.12 -17.76
N ASP A 193 15.57 0.87 -18.52
CA ASP A 193 14.85 0.39 -19.71
C ASP A 193 15.76 -0.45 -20.63
N GLY A 194 15.36 -1.68 -20.87
CA GLY A 194 16.07 -2.65 -21.72
C GLY A 194 17.35 -3.24 -21.14
N ASN A 195 17.63 -3.05 -19.85
CA ASN A 195 18.84 -3.54 -19.22
C ASN A 195 18.59 -4.74 -18.29
N ASN A 196 19.68 -5.46 -17.99
CA ASN A 196 19.68 -6.40 -16.89
C ASN A 196 19.66 -5.63 -15.57
N VAL A 197 18.71 -5.95 -14.73
CA VAL A 197 18.51 -5.33 -13.43
C VAL A 197 18.99 -6.27 -12.33
N ASN A 198 19.84 -5.77 -11.44
CA ASN A 198 20.16 -6.38 -10.16
C ASN A 198 19.86 -5.33 -9.10
N ALA A 199 18.80 -5.52 -8.35
CA ALA A 199 18.32 -4.54 -7.37
C ALA A 199 17.99 -5.19 -6.03
N ASN A 200 18.26 -4.47 -4.93
CA ASN A 200 17.85 -4.91 -3.61
C ASN A 200 16.33 -5.03 -3.57
N ALA A 201 15.85 -6.19 -3.15
CA ALA A 201 14.44 -6.55 -3.16
C ALA A 201 13.70 -6.24 -1.86
N SER A 202 14.40 -5.81 -0.81
CA SER A 202 13.81 -5.56 0.51
C SER A 202 14.55 -4.47 1.27
N PHE A 203 13.84 -3.72 2.11
CA PHE A 203 14.46 -2.82 3.09
C PHE A 203 14.93 -3.58 4.35
N ASN A 204 14.46 -4.82 4.52
CA ASN A 204 14.81 -5.70 5.63
C ASN A 204 15.99 -6.59 5.26
N THR A 205 16.67 -7.11 6.28
CA THR A 205 17.68 -8.15 6.15
C THR A 205 17.13 -9.48 6.66
N PHE A 206 17.67 -10.57 6.16
CA PHE A 206 17.19 -11.92 6.42
C PHE A 206 18.26 -12.74 7.18
N GLU A 207 17.79 -13.68 7.97
CA GLU A 207 18.65 -14.51 8.82
C GLU A 207 18.95 -15.86 8.15
N ARG A 208 20.00 -16.50 8.62
CA ARG A 208 20.36 -17.86 8.18
C ARG A 208 19.19 -18.83 8.38
N GLY A 209 18.85 -19.58 7.36
CA GLY A 209 17.75 -20.54 7.34
C GLY A 209 16.41 -19.99 6.89
N ASP A 210 16.29 -18.68 6.69
CA ASP A 210 15.05 -18.10 6.14
C ASP A 210 14.82 -18.61 4.72
N HIS A 211 13.58 -19.01 4.44
CA HIS A 211 13.07 -19.32 3.13
C HIS A 211 12.32 -18.10 2.59
N ILE A 212 12.84 -17.52 1.53
CA ILE A 212 12.34 -16.26 0.95
C ILE A 212 11.76 -16.56 -0.42
N SER A 213 10.51 -16.18 -0.63
CA SER A 213 9.84 -16.18 -1.93
C SER A 213 9.49 -14.74 -2.32
N ILE A 214 9.84 -14.33 -3.53
CA ILE A 214 9.52 -13.02 -4.08
C ILE A 214 8.66 -13.20 -5.32
N GLU A 215 7.48 -12.57 -5.31
CA GLU A 215 6.63 -12.40 -6.47
C GLU A 215 6.84 -11.00 -7.03
N MET A 216 7.31 -10.92 -8.28
CA MET A 216 7.42 -9.68 -9.03
C MET A 216 6.19 -9.53 -9.93
N GLN A 217 5.35 -8.55 -9.65
CA GLN A 217 4.17 -8.22 -10.42
C GLN A 217 4.49 -7.12 -11.43
N SER A 218 4.16 -7.36 -12.71
CA SER A 218 4.11 -6.33 -13.75
C SER A 218 2.76 -5.65 -13.68
N ILE A 219 2.73 -4.32 -13.52
CA ILE A 219 1.53 -3.51 -13.30
C ILE A 219 1.49 -2.30 -14.24
N ASP A 220 0.30 -1.76 -14.48
CA ASP A 220 0.18 -0.55 -15.30
C ASP A 220 0.52 0.74 -14.52
N ALA A 221 0.66 1.85 -15.25
CA ALA A 221 1.09 3.12 -14.67
C ALA A 221 0.12 3.70 -13.63
N LYS A 222 -1.20 3.45 -13.75
CA LYS A 222 -2.19 3.94 -12.75
C LYS A 222 -2.16 3.10 -11.49
N VAL A 223 -1.96 1.80 -11.62
CA VAL A 223 -1.77 0.88 -10.50
C VAL A 223 -0.45 1.19 -9.78
N TYR A 224 0.61 1.50 -10.54
CA TYR A 224 1.86 1.99 -9.96
C TYR A 224 1.66 3.27 -9.16
N ASP A 225 0.96 4.26 -9.70
CA ASP A 225 0.68 5.54 -9.03
C ASP A 225 -0.12 5.34 -7.73
N PHE A 226 -1.10 4.42 -7.72
CA PHE A 226 -1.81 4.02 -6.51
C PHE A 226 -0.86 3.47 -5.43
N TYR A 227 -0.04 2.48 -5.75
CA TYR A 227 0.87 1.88 -4.77
C TYR A 227 2.01 2.81 -4.38
N PHE A 228 2.51 3.62 -5.30
CA PHE A 228 3.54 4.62 -5.00
C PHE A 228 3.03 5.69 -4.02
N THR A 229 1.82 6.19 -4.22
CA THR A 229 1.22 7.15 -3.27
C THR A 229 0.85 6.49 -1.95
N LEU A 230 0.43 5.22 -1.96
CA LEU A 230 0.18 4.44 -0.75
C LEU A 230 1.48 4.22 0.04
N SER A 231 2.60 3.87 -0.62
CA SER A 231 3.89 3.67 0.05
C SER A 231 4.37 4.95 0.74
N ASN A 232 4.20 6.11 0.10
CA ASN A 232 4.55 7.39 0.71
C ASN A 232 3.71 7.68 1.98
N ILE A 233 2.42 7.31 1.98
CA ILE A 233 1.54 7.46 3.15
C ILE A 233 1.97 6.52 4.28
N LEU A 234 2.33 5.28 3.96
CA LEU A 234 2.76 4.27 4.95
C LEU A 234 4.14 4.60 5.55
N LEU A 235 5.04 5.17 4.75
CA LEU A 235 6.38 5.59 5.22
C LEU A 235 6.34 6.87 6.06
N ASP A 236 5.29 7.70 5.91
CA ASP A 236 5.15 8.98 6.60
C ASP A 236 4.59 8.79 8.03
N ASN A 237 5.39 8.16 8.88
CA ASN A 237 5.06 7.84 10.27
C ASN A 237 5.05 9.08 11.20
N GLY A 238 4.36 10.17 10.80
CA GLY A 238 3.92 11.21 11.75
C GLY A 238 4.95 12.27 12.14
N GLY A 239 5.96 12.51 11.34
CA GLY A 239 6.89 13.63 11.53
C GLY A 239 6.61 14.77 10.57
N PHE A 240 5.92 15.82 10.97
CA PHE A 240 5.71 17.07 10.21
C PHE A 240 4.92 16.97 8.90
N SER A 241 4.11 15.96 8.74
CA SER A 241 3.39 15.67 7.51
C SER A 241 2.13 16.52 7.33
N ALA A 242 1.83 16.81 6.07
CA ALA A 242 0.55 17.34 5.65
C ALA A 242 -0.59 16.40 6.06
N ALA A 243 -1.83 16.91 6.13
CA ALA A 243 -3.00 16.11 6.51
C ALA A 243 -3.03 14.75 5.77
N PRO A 244 -3.46 13.66 6.42
CA PRO A 244 -3.53 12.36 5.81
C PRO A 244 -4.26 12.42 4.47
N ALA A 245 -3.57 12.05 3.39
CA ALA A 245 -4.15 11.95 2.06
C ALA A 245 -4.54 10.50 1.77
N ASN A 246 -5.57 10.29 0.93
CA ASN A 246 -5.83 8.96 0.39
C ASN A 246 -4.86 8.70 -0.77
N PRO A 247 -4.46 7.44 -1.03
CA PRO A 247 -3.69 7.11 -2.22
C PRO A 247 -4.49 7.46 -3.49
N ASN A 248 -3.78 7.73 -4.57
CA ASN A 248 -4.42 7.98 -5.85
C ASN A 248 -5.18 6.72 -6.30
N THR A 249 -6.43 6.87 -6.70
CA THR A 249 -7.26 5.77 -7.18
C THR A 249 -7.31 5.76 -8.71
N ASN A 250 -7.46 4.59 -9.32
CA ASN A 250 -7.77 4.51 -10.75
C ASN A 250 -9.27 4.52 -11.04
N PHE A 251 -10.14 4.60 -10.01
CA PHE A 251 -11.58 4.75 -10.16
C PHE A 251 -12.00 6.19 -10.41
N THR A 252 -12.96 6.37 -11.31
CA THR A 252 -13.75 7.59 -11.42
C THR A 252 -14.90 7.60 -10.39
N GLY A 253 -15.70 8.69 -10.35
CA GLY A 253 -16.87 8.76 -9.47
C GLY A 253 -16.56 8.96 -7.98
N GLY A 254 -15.29 9.10 -7.60
CA GLY A 254 -14.87 9.40 -6.23
C GLY A 254 -14.79 8.19 -5.28
N ALA A 255 -14.77 6.96 -5.78
CA ALA A 255 -14.45 5.79 -4.99
C ALA A 255 -12.97 5.80 -4.56
N LEU A 256 -12.68 5.12 -3.48
CA LEU A 256 -11.34 4.76 -3.02
C LEU A 256 -10.99 3.34 -3.50
N GLY A 257 -9.73 2.94 -3.28
CA GLY A 257 -9.22 1.61 -3.66
C GLY A 257 -8.67 1.59 -5.08
N CYS A 258 -8.43 0.41 -5.61
CA CYS A 258 -7.79 0.21 -6.92
C CYS A 258 -8.28 -1.06 -7.60
N PHE A 259 -8.47 -1.01 -8.91
CA PHE A 259 -8.58 -2.17 -9.77
C PHE A 259 -7.21 -2.47 -10.37
N VAL A 260 -6.64 -3.62 -10.01
CA VAL A 260 -5.29 -4.04 -10.36
C VAL A 260 -5.36 -5.19 -11.36
N ALA A 261 -4.98 -4.96 -12.61
CA ALA A 261 -4.68 -6.03 -13.55
C ALA A 261 -3.15 -6.21 -13.60
N TYR A 262 -2.67 -7.44 -13.32
CA TYR A 262 -1.25 -7.72 -13.24
C TYR A 262 -0.90 -9.12 -13.73
N SER A 263 0.31 -9.30 -14.25
CA SER A 263 0.95 -10.59 -14.42
C SER A 263 2.10 -10.72 -13.43
N SER A 264 2.52 -11.93 -13.10
CA SER A 264 3.59 -12.11 -12.13
C SER A 264 4.53 -13.25 -12.46
N SER A 265 5.75 -13.14 -11.96
CA SER A 265 6.78 -14.18 -11.94
C SER A 265 7.37 -14.26 -10.53
N SER A 266 7.69 -15.47 -10.07
CA SER A 266 8.22 -15.68 -8.73
C SER A 266 9.53 -16.45 -8.74
N ALA A 267 10.36 -16.18 -7.74
CA ALA A 267 11.57 -16.94 -7.46
C ALA A 267 11.75 -17.11 -5.95
N GLU A 268 12.50 -18.14 -5.55
CA GLU A 268 12.71 -18.51 -4.16
C GLU A 268 14.19 -18.71 -3.87
N ILE A 269 14.59 -18.45 -2.63
CA ILE A 269 15.95 -18.68 -2.14
C ILE A 269 15.93 -19.01 -0.67
N VAL A 270 16.90 -19.85 -0.21
CA VAL A 270 17.13 -20.10 1.21
C VAL A 270 18.42 -19.44 1.62
N VAL A 271 18.41 -18.73 2.73
CA VAL A 271 19.59 -18.07 3.29
C VAL A 271 20.54 -19.12 3.88
N PRO A 272 21.83 -19.19 3.44
CA PRO A 272 22.77 -20.27 3.77
C PRO A 272 23.25 -20.25 5.22
#